data_a8b639bcec34359d328268f25762eeb0
#
_entry.id   a8b639bcec34359d328268f25762eeb0
#
_cell.length_a   1.000
_cell.length_b   1.000
_cell.length_c   1.000
_cell.angle_alpha   90.00
_cell.angle_beta   90.00
_cell.angle_gamma   90.00
#
_symmetry.space_group_name_H-M   'P 1'
#
loop_
_entity.id
_entity.type
_entity.pdbx_description
1 polymer ?
#
loop_
_entity_poly.entity_id
_entity_poly.type
_entity_poly.pdbx_seq_one_letter_code
_entity_poly.pdbx_strand_id
1 'polypeptide(L)'
;MLQKNWMELIKPSKMDVNVQNDSNKKGVLIAEPLERGFGLTLGNAIRRVLLSSLQGAAITSVKIKGVVHEFSTIQGVKEDLTDILLNLKSVAVKVHSPGLKKMYIKSSGSGEIRAGNFETDSETEIMNPDQLLSLIHI
;
A
#
# COMPACT_ATOMS: atom_id res chain seq x y z
N MET A 1 25.76 -37.86 0.34
CA MET A 1 24.98 -37.51 1.56
C MET A 1 23.99 -36.40 1.34
N LEU A 2 24.35 -35.28 0.68
CA LEU A 2 23.41 -34.13 0.46
C LEU A 2 22.21 -34.47 -0.43
N GLN A 3 22.35 -35.30 -1.44
CA GLN A 3 21.24 -35.69 -2.31
C GLN A 3 20.16 -36.55 -1.60
N LYS A 4 20.56 -37.35 -0.64
CA LYS A 4 19.65 -38.21 0.13
C LYS A 4 18.73 -37.39 1.06
N ASN A 5 19.28 -36.32 1.66
CA ASN A 5 18.50 -35.42 2.51
C ASN A 5 17.42 -34.61 1.76
N TRP A 6 17.66 -34.24 0.50
CA TRP A 6 16.68 -33.58 -0.33
C TRP A 6 15.48 -34.46 -0.69
N MET A 7 15.71 -35.73 -0.93
CA MET A 7 14.65 -36.68 -1.33
C MET A 7 13.78 -37.12 -0.15
N GLU A 8 14.31 -37.08 1.07
CA GLU A 8 13.63 -37.48 2.31
C GLU A 8 12.90 -36.33 3.01
N LEU A 9 13.02 -35.10 2.51
CA LEU A 9 12.31 -33.95 3.08
C LEU A 9 10.79 -34.11 3.00
N ILE A 10 10.12 -33.86 4.11
CA ILE A 10 8.67 -33.83 4.19
C ILE A 10 8.17 -32.64 3.37
N LYS A 11 7.52 -32.93 2.24
CA LYS A 11 6.94 -31.92 1.36
C LYS A 11 5.47 -31.69 1.74
N PRO A 12 4.97 -30.45 1.62
CA PRO A 12 3.57 -30.19 1.88
C PRO A 12 2.72 -30.93 0.84
N SER A 13 1.82 -31.78 1.32
CA SER A 13 0.85 -32.50 0.49
C SER A 13 -0.45 -31.74 0.35
N LYS A 14 -0.71 -30.82 1.25
CA LYS A 14 -1.90 -29.98 1.28
C LYS A 14 -1.49 -28.51 1.37
N MET A 15 -2.02 -27.72 0.44
CA MET A 15 -1.91 -26.26 0.45
C MET A 15 -3.29 -25.65 0.28
N ASP A 16 -3.80 -25.09 1.36
CA ASP A 16 -5.10 -24.41 1.36
C ASP A 16 -4.88 -22.91 1.42
N VAL A 17 -5.51 -22.17 0.51
CA VAL A 17 -5.54 -20.72 0.52
C VAL A 17 -6.94 -20.25 0.86
N ASN A 18 -7.11 -19.72 2.05
CA ASN A 18 -8.36 -19.14 2.50
C ASN A 18 -8.28 -17.62 2.45
N VAL A 19 -9.03 -17.02 1.52
CA VAL A 19 -9.21 -15.57 1.47
C VAL A 19 -10.37 -15.22 2.38
N GLN A 20 -10.07 -14.56 3.50
CA GLN A 20 -11.09 -14.12 4.45
C GLN A 20 -11.70 -12.81 3.98
N ASN A 21 -13.00 -12.85 3.72
CA ASN A 21 -13.91 -11.74 3.42
C ASN A 21 -13.81 -11.06 2.04
N ASP A 22 -14.91 -10.42 1.65
CA ASP A 22 -15.20 -9.73 0.38
C ASP A 22 -14.18 -8.63 -0.02
N SER A 23 -13.21 -8.31 0.84
CA SER A 23 -12.25 -7.23 0.58
C SER A 23 -10.95 -7.66 -0.09
N ASN A 24 -10.68 -8.95 -0.28
CA ASN A 24 -9.40 -9.48 -0.80
C ASN A 24 -8.13 -8.92 -0.12
N LYS A 25 -8.27 -8.41 1.11
CA LYS A 25 -7.17 -7.73 1.83
C LYS A 25 -6.42 -8.66 2.78
N LYS A 26 -6.98 -9.84 3.07
CA LYS A 26 -6.39 -10.80 3.99
C LYS A 26 -6.54 -12.21 3.44
N GLY A 27 -5.42 -12.90 3.34
CA GLY A 27 -5.38 -14.31 2.98
C GLY A 27 -4.61 -15.11 4.02
N VAL A 28 -5.00 -16.36 4.25
CA VAL A 28 -4.28 -17.30 5.07
C VAL A 28 -3.90 -18.48 4.21
N LEU A 29 -2.59 -18.74 4.11
CA LEU A 29 -2.02 -19.91 3.45
C LEU A 29 -1.67 -20.95 4.52
N ILE A 30 -2.24 -22.14 4.42
CA ILE A 30 -1.93 -23.28 5.27
C ILE A 30 -1.22 -24.33 4.41
N ALA A 31 0.00 -24.69 4.78
CA ALA A 31 0.80 -25.69 4.09
C ALA A 31 1.19 -26.80 5.09
N GLU A 32 0.72 -28.02 4.85
CA GLU A 32 0.94 -29.17 5.73
C GLU A 32 1.18 -30.46 4.91
N PRO A 33 2.00 -31.40 5.43
CA PRO A 33 2.97 -31.27 6.53
C PRO A 33 4.23 -30.54 6.08
N LEU A 34 5.01 -30.01 7.01
CA LEU A 34 6.31 -29.42 6.75
C LEU A 34 7.38 -30.01 7.66
N GLU A 35 8.58 -30.15 7.15
CA GLU A 35 9.77 -30.48 7.93
C GLU A 35 9.99 -29.45 9.04
N ARG A 36 10.49 -29.90 10.20
CA ARG A 36 10.77 -29.03 11.35
C ARG A 36 11.72 -27.89 10.97
N GLY A 37 11.28 -26.66 11.23
CA GLY A 37 12.03 -25.43 10.91
C GLY A 37 11.73 -24.84 9.51
N PHE A 38 11.20 -25.62 8.57
CA PHE A 38 10.89 -25.15 7.22
C PHE A 38 9.79 -24.10 7.17
N GLY A 39 8.86 -24.12 8.11
CA GLY A 39 7.82 -23.10 8.20
C GLY A 39 8.41 -21.69 8.34
N LEU A 40 9.43 -21.53 9.19
CA LEU A 40 10.12 -20.25 9.35
C LEU A 40 10.89 -19.86 8.08
N THR A 41 11.56 -20.78 7.44
CA THR A 41 12.31 -20.55 6.20
C THR A 41 11.38 -20.12 5.07
N LEU A 42 10.29 -20.85 4.85
CA LEU A 42 9.30 -20.50 3.82
C LEU A 42 8.60 -19.17 4.12
N GLY A 43 8.21 -18.95 5.37
CA GLY A 43 7.57 -17.70 5.78
C GLY A 43 8.47 -16.48 5.51
N ASN A 44 9.74 -16.55 5.87
CA ASN A 44 10.69 -15.48 5.59
C ASN A 44 10.95 -15.30 4.08
N ALA A 45 11.05 -16.38 3.32
CA ALA A 45 11.24 -16.32 1.88
C ALA A 45 10.04 -15.64 1.20
N ILE A 46 8.83 -16.05 1.53
CA ILE A 46 7.60 -15.46 0.99
C ILE A 46 7.50 -13.99 1.40
N ARG A 47 7.77 -13.65 2.66
CA ARG A 47 7.78 -12.27 3.13
C ARG A 47 8.75 -11.41 2.30
N ARG A 48 9.96 -11.87 2.05
CA ARG A 48 10.96 -11.13 1.25
C ARG A 48 10.48 -10.93 -0.18
N VAL A 49 9.91 -11.94 -0.81
CA VAL A 49 9.37 -11.84 -2.18
C VAL A 49 8.22 -10.83 -2.23
N LEU A 50 7.28 -10.89 -1.28
CA LEU A 50 6.16 -9.98 -1.20
C LEU A 50 6.59 -8.51 -1.02
N LEU A 51 7.64 -8.27 -0.23
CA LEU A 51 8.12 -6.92 0.04
C LEU A 51 9.01 -6.34 -1.07
N SER A 52 9.72 -7.18 -1.83
CA SER A 52 10.75 -6.72 -2.77
C SER A 52 10.40 -6.92 -4.24
N SER A 53 9.49 -7.84 -4.57
CA SER A 53 9.31 -8.28 -5.96
C SER A 53 7.91 -8.01 -6.50
N LEU A 54 6.92 -7.70 -5.66
CA LEU A 54 5.59 -7.32 -6.12
C LEU A 54 5.59 -5.87 -6.58
N GLN A 55 5.04 -5.65 -7.77
CA GLN A 55 4.83 -4.31 -8.29
C GLN A 55 3.55 -3.72 -7.71
N GLY A 56 3.57 -2.41 -7.48
CA GLY A 56 2.44 -1.64 -7.00
C GLY A 56 2.59 -0.18 -7.37
N ALA A 57 1.53 0.59 -7.13
CA ALA A 57 1.54 2.03 -7.31
C ALA A 57 1.53 2.73 -5.94
N ALA A 58 2.26 3.83 -5.84
CA ALA A 58 2.29 4.67 -4.65
C ALA A 58 2.56 6.12 -5.02
N ILE A 59 2.13 7.04 -4.18
CA ILE A 59 2.46 8.45 -4.33
C ILE A 59 3.94 8.64 -3.98
N THR A 60 4.74 9.08 -4.95
CA THR A 60 6.19 9.23 -4.82
C THR A 60 6.62 10.67 -4.60
N SER A 61 5.84 11.63 -5.09
CA SER A 61 6.12 13.06 -4.97
C SER A 61 4.84 13.87 -4.88
N VAL A 62 4.92 14.99 -4.18
CA VAL A 62 3.81 15.92 -3.98
C VAL A 62 4.31 17.34 -4.22
N LYS A 63 3.49 18.16 -4.86
CA LYS A 63 3.71 19.59 -5.01
C LYS A 63 2.51 20.36 -4.50
N ILE A 64 2.70 21.19 -3.51
CA ILE A 64 1.67 22.03 -2.92
C ILE A 64 1.98 23.49 -3.22
N LYS A 65 1.00 24.24 -3.71
CA LYS A 65 1.17 25.65 -4.03
C LYS A 65 1.47 26.45 -2.78
N GLY A 66 2.52 27.27 -2.82
CA GLY A 66 2.91 28.12 -1.69
C GLY A 66 3.80 27.44 -0.63
N VAL A 67 4.16 26.17 -0.85
CA VAL A 67 5.02 25.41 0.05
C VAL A 67 6.39 25.19 -0.58
N VAL A 68 7.45 25.46 0.18
CA VAL A 68 8.85 25.37 -0.28
C VAL A 68 9.53 24.10 0.24
N HIS A 69 9.19 23.65 1.45
CA HIS A 69 9.79 22.48 2.11
C HIS A 69 8.78 21.79 3.03
N GLU A 70 9.06 20.55 3.40
CA GLU A 70 8.17 19.66 4.19
C GLU A 70 7.88 20.14 5.63
N PHE A 71 8.63 21.06 6.16
CA PHE A 71 8.44 21.65 7.48
C PHE A 71 7.65 22.97 7.47
N SER A 72 7.06 23.32 6.33
CA SER A 72 6.22 24.50 6.19
C SER A 72 4.83 24.25 6.75
N THR A 73 4.21 25.30 7.25
CA THR A 73 2.78 25.32 7.58
C THR A 73 2.00 25.94 6.41
N ILE A 74 0.79 25.48 6.19
CA ILE A 74 -0.10 26.03 5.18
C ILE A 74 -1.16 26.85 5.88
N GLN A 75 -1.26 28.12 5.53
CA GLN A 75 -2.24 29.02 6.13
C GLN A 75 -3.67 28.51 5.85
N GLY A 76 -4.49 28.39 6.89
CA GLY A 76 -5.84 27.91 6.79
C GLY A 76 -5.99 26.38 6.80
N VAL A 77 -4.92 25.64 7.01
CA VAL A 77 -4.93 24.17 7.14
C VAL A 77 -4.59 23.81 8.59
N LYS A 78 -5.33 22.86 9.15
CA LYS A 78 -5.17 22.46 10.55
C LYS A 78 -3.93 21.63 10.80
N GLU A 79 -3.65 20.70 9.89
CA GLU A 79 -2.53 19.77 9.97
C GLU A 79 -1.24 20.41 9.47
N ASP A 80 -0.13 19.99 10.05
CA ASP A 80 1.20 20.27 9.53
C ASP A 80 1.44 19.53 8.21
N LEU A 81 2.32 20.06 7.38
CA LEU A 81 2.63 19.46 6.09
C LEU A 81 3.15 18.01 6.24
N THR A 82 3.88 17.73 7.31
CA THR A 82 4.35 16.37 7.62
C THR A 82 3.20 15.40 7.82
N ASP A 83 2.14 15.81 8.53
CA ASP A 83 0.94 14.99 8.72
C ASP A 83 0.21 14.74 7.41
N ILE A 84 0.11 15.76 6.57
CA ILE A 84 -0.48 15.64 5.23
C ILE A 84 0.31 14.64 4.38
N LEU A 85 1.64 14.68 4.42
CA LEU A 85 2.49 13.74 3.71
C LEU A 85 2.32 12.29 4.21
N LEU A 86 2.18 12.10 5.52
CA LEU A 86 1.89 10.79 6.11
C LEU A 86 0.51 10.27 5.70
N ASN A 87 -0.49 11.14 5.69
CA ASN A 87 -1.83 10.79 5.21
C ASN A 87 -1.82 10.43 3.72
N LEU A 88 -1.06 11.15 2.89
CA LEU A 88 -0.89 10.85 1.47
C LEU A 88 -0.22 9.49 1.24
N LYS A 89 0.74 9.10 2.08
CA LYS A 89 1.36 7.75 2.00
C LYS A 89 0.36 6.63 2.30
N SER A 90 -0.71 6.91 3.02
CA SER A 90 -1.77 5.95 3.33
C SER A 90 -2.79 5.80 2.22
N VAL A 91 -2.72 6.62 1.17
CA VAL A 91 -3.61 6.51 0.00
C VAL A 91 -3.22 5.29 -0.82
N ALA A 92 -4.16 4.38 -0.98
CA ALA A 92 -3.99 3.21 -1.82
C ALA A 92 -4.39 3.53 -3.26
N VAL A 93 -3.42 3.48 -4.16
CA VAL A 93 -3.60 3.79 -5.58
C VAL A 93 -3.41 2.54 -6.41
N LYS A 94 -4.27 2.35 -7.40
CA LYS A 94 -4.13 1.33 -8.43
C LYS A 94 -3.95 2.00 -9.78
N VAL A 95 -2.91 1.60 -10.52
CA VAL A 95 -2.59 2.13 -11.85
C VAL A 95 -2.61 0.99 -12.84
N HIS A 96 -3.32 1.16 -13.95
CA HIS A 96 -3.53 0.12 -14.95
C HIS A 96 -2.50 0.14 -16.08
N SER A 97 -1.70 1.19 -16.20
CA SER A 97 -0.65 1.30 -17.22
C SER A 97 0.69 1.72 -16.62
N PRO A 98 1.81 1.30 -17.20
CA PRO A 98 3.13 1.71 -16.73
C PRO A 98 3.38 3.20 -16.94
N GLY A 99 4.18 3.80 -16.07
CA GLY A 99 4.61 5.19 -16.18
C GLY A 99 4.17 6.07 -15.02
N LEU A 100 4.68 7.30 -15.00
CA LEU A 100 4.33 8.30 -14.00
C LEU A 100 2.96 8.88 -14.31
N LYS A 101 2.07 8.83 -13.34
CA LYS A 101 0.75 9.46 -13.39
C LYS A 101 0.71 10.69 -12.50
N LYS A 102 -0.15 11.63 -12.83
CA LYS A 102 -0.37 12.83 -12.04
C LYS A 102 -1.81 12.91 -11.60
N MET A 103 -2.00 13.18 -10.33
CA MET A 103 -3.31 13.43 -9.74
C MET A 103 -3.34 14.84 -9.17
N TYR A 104 -4.48 15.47 -9.18
CA TYR A 104 -4.63 16.84 -8.71
C TYR A 104 -5.76 16.93 -7.69
N ILE A 105 -5.59 17.75 -6.66
CA ILE A 105 -6.67 18.21 -5.80
C ILE A 105 -6.73 19.72 -5.86
N LYS A 106 -7.92 20.23 -6.06
CA LYS A 106 -8.24 21.65 -5.86
C LYS A 106 -9.34 21.73 -4.85
N SER A 107 -9.10 22.41 -3.76
CA SER A 107 -10.11 22.68 -2.75
C SER A 107 -10.18 24.17 -2.46
N SER A 108 -11.36 24.68 -2.30
CA SER A 108 -11.64 26.05 -1.88
C SER A 108 -12.74 26.02 -0.83
N GLY A 109 -12.55 26.77 0.26
CA GLY A 109 -13.50 26.79 1.39
C GLY A 109 -13.10 25.86 2.54
N SER A 110 -13.84 25.92 3.64
CA SER A 110 -13.64 25.06 4.81
C SER A 110 -14.18 23.66 4.56
N GLY A 111 -13.52 22.66 5.06
CA GLY A 111 -13.97 21.28 4.99
C GLY A 111 -12.87 20.25 5.00
N GLU A 112 -13.28 19.00 4.97
CA GLU A 112 -12.38 17.86 4.91
C GLU A 112 -11.92 17.61 3.46
N ILE A 113 -10.63 17.39 3.29
CA ILE A 113 -10.07 16.90 2.04
C ILE A 113 -9.82 15.41 2.20
N ARG A 114 -10.44 14.60 1.36
CA ARG A 114 -10.32 13.16 1.34
C ARG A 114 -9.65 12.68 0.06
N ALA A 115 -9.14 11.45 0.06
CA ALA A 115 -8.50 10.86 -1.12
C ALA A 115 -9.45 10.81 -2.34
N GLY A 116 -10.75 10.65 -2.12
CA GLY A 116 -11.75 10.71 -3.18
C GLY A 116 -11.87 12.04 -3.91
N ASN A 117 -11.30 13.13 -3.35
CA ASN A 117 -11.28 14.44 -4.01
C ASN A 117 -10.16 14.59 -5.07
N PHE A 118 -9.30 13.58 -5.26
CA PHE A 118 -8.34 13.61 -6.35
C PHE A 118 -9.02 13.56 -7.71
N GLU A 119 -8.65 14.48 -8.58
CA GLU A 119 -8.90 14.37 -10.01
C GLU A 119 -7.88 13.40 -10.60
N THR A 120 -8.35 12.22 -11.02
CA THR A 120 -7.54 11.14 -11.59
C THR A 120 -7.83 10.97 -13.07
N ASP A 121 -6.89 10.40 -13.81
CA ASP A 121 -7.14 9.92 -15.16
C ASP A 121 -7.93 8.59 -15.16
N SER A 122 -8.36 8.12 -16.33
CA SER A 122 -9.09 6.86 -16.48
C SER A 122 -8.30 5.61 -16.11
N GLU A 123 -6.98 5.73 -16.00
CA GLU A 123 -6.07 4.63 -15.73
C GLU A 123 -5.62 4.55 -14.26
N THR A 124 -6.03 5.54 -13.45
CA THR A 124 -5.66 5.65 -12.03
C THR A 124 -6.91 5.59 -11.17
N GLU A 125 -6.94 4.65 -10.25
CA GLU A 125 -8.07 4.41 -9.34
C GLU A 125 -7.60 4.53 -7.88
N ILE A 126 -8.40 5.22 -7.06
CA ILE A 126 -8.15 5.33 -5.63
C ILE A 126 -8.99 4.27 -4.91
N MET A 127 -8.31 3.35 -4.22
CA MET A 127 -8.93 2.20 -3.58
C MET A 127 -9.53 2.51 -2.20
N ASN A 128 -9.12 3.62 -1.57
CA ASN A 128 -9.61 4.09 -0.27
C ASN A 128 -10.02 5.57 -0.31
N PRO A 129 -11.12 5.91 -1.02
CA PRO A 129 -11.54 7.30 -1.22
C PRO A 129 -11.87 8.03 0.09
N ASP A 130 -12.26 7.32 1.14
CA ASP A 130 -12.62 7.88 2.44
C ASP A 130 -11.41 8.31 3.29
N GLN A 131 -10.18 8.00 2.85
CA GLN A 131 -8.97 8.39 3.56
C GLN A 131 -8.90 9.90 3.74
N LEU A 132 -8.89 10.36 4.98
CA LEU A 132 -8.71 11.78 5.31
C LEU A 132 -7.28 12.21 4.99
N LEU A 133 -7.15 13.32 4.29
CA LEU A 133 -5.85 13.92 3.96
C LEU A 133 -5.58 15.15 4.82
N SER A 134 -6.55 16.04 4.94
CA SER A 134 -6.42 17.29 5.67
C SER A 134 -7.76 17.95 5.96
N LEU A 135 -7.76 18.89 6.92
CA LEU A 135 -8.88 19.76 7.27
C LEU A 135 -8.52 21.21 6.96
N ILE A 136 -9.34 21.85 6.11
CA ILE A 136 -9.21 23.26 5.83
C ILE A 136 -10.13 24.05 6.77
N HIS A 137 -9.55 24.98 7.53
CA HIS A 137 -10.26 26.02 8.27
C HIS A 137 -10.07 27.37 7.57
N ILE A 138 -11.15 28.09 7.42
CA ILE A 138 -11.11 29.49 6.97
C ILE A 138 -11.06 30.40 8.20
#